data_67b5d18d77a22937dbcbf4f083a877e6
#
_entry.id   67b5d18d77a22937dbcbf4f083a877e6
#
_cell.length_a   1.000
_cell.length_b   1.000
_cell.length_c   1.000
_cell.angle_alpha   90.00
_cell.angle_beta   90.00
_cell.angle_gamma   90.00
#
_symmetry.space_group_name_H-M   'P 1'
#
loop_
_entity.id
_entity.type
_entity.pdbx_description
1 polymer ?
#
loop_
_entity_poly.entity_id
_entity_poly.type
_entity_poly.pdbx_seq_one_letter_code
_entity_poly.pdbx_strand_id
1 'polypeptide(L)'
;MAHRRGPDARLRRGRKTAVRAGLRHPFPVRADARPLCIAHRGAPLYAPEASRQGYDVAADLGSEMWEVDIHLTADGVPVACHDPVVGGLRVADCTRAALPALIDLEQLIRHARERGQALYLDLKAAGSGPACMAVLEAHRFETAVLGAFDDAEARALIAMDCPWPISVLVPPGEDPFVRAQATGADIIHLCWERASHRPQDLVTDKLLDKARARGLGVVLWHEERPEVLRDLLQMPVLGICTDQPELIGGFAALGDHGIEVVCHRGINHIAPENTLAGARLTYDLGCDWLELDVRVTRDGEIVVLHDPTLDRTTSGTGPIIARDWADIADLDAGSWKAAHWQDERLPRLAEMIDLAKARGRRIYIENKAVPARMLLDFVVSKEFLDQCFFWSGDPALQAEMRRMAPEANIKANISHHGDFATMLAEIDPQICEIQVADWEAEAPLCRAHGIRPMLQYFGEDPEVFAEVLQHLSLIDI
;
A
#
# COMPACT_ATOMS: atom_id res chain seq x y z
N MET A 1 23.06 -2.08 -28.26
CA MET A 1 21.81 -2.81 -28.61
C MET A 1 21.39 -3.59 -27.37
N ALA A 2 20.67 -2.95 -26.49
CA ALA A 2 20.17 -3.52 -25.24
C ALA A 2 18.75 -4.03 -25.50
N HIS A 3 18.55 -5.32 -25.29
CA HIS A 3 17.24 -5.95 -25.33
C HIS A 3 16.40 -5.39 -24.16
N ARG A 4 15.42 -4.57 -24.51
CA ARG A 4 14.29 -4.27 -23.64
C ARG A 4 13.57 -5.60 -23.35
N ARG A 5 13.78 -6.17 -22.18
CA ARG A 5 12.88 -7.16 -21.61
C ARG A 5 11.69 -6.38 -21.05
N GLY A 6 10.57 -6.44 -21.77
CA GLY A 6 9.29 -5.91 -21.29
C GLY A 6 8.85 -6.60 -19.99
N PRO A 7 7.84 -6.02 -19.29
CA PRO A 7 7.36 -6.52 -18.02
C PRO A 7 6.99 -7.99 -18.11
N ASP A 8 7.44 -8.71 -17.15
CA ASP A 8 7.65 -10.14 -17.12
C ASP A 8 6.39 -10.96 -17.46
N ALA A 9 6.58 -11.88 -18.33
CA ALA A 9 5.63 -12.88 -18.83
C ALA A 9 5.05 -13.83 -17.74
N ARG A 10 4.96 -13.42 -16.48
CA ARG A 10 4.37 -14.28 -15.43
C ARG A 10 2.88 -14.54 -15.62
N LEU A 11 2.20 -13.69 -16.39
CA LEU A 11 0.81 -13.92 -16.80
C LEU A 11 0.66 -14.71 -18.11
N ARG A 12 1.75 -14.95 -18.88
CA ARG A 12 1.67 -15.50 -20.23
C ARG A 12 1.92 -16.99 -20.38
N ARG A 13 2.16 -17.78 -19.31
CA ARG A 13 2.29 -19.23 -19.45
C ARG A 13 1.53 -19.97 -18.36
N GLY A 14 0.35 -20.49 -18.75
CA GLY A 14 -0.28 -21.62 -18.10
C GLY A 14 -0.93 -21.32 -16.76
N ARG A 15 -1.68 -20.22 -16.61
CA ARG A 15 -2.76 -20.24 -15.65
C ARG A 15 -3.72 -21.33 -16.07
N LYS A 16 -3.55 -22.54 -15.54
CA LYS A 16 -4.67 -23.44 -15.38
C LYS A 16 -5.63 -22.63 -14.53
N THR A 17 -6.74 -22.18 -15.12
CA THR A 17 -7.90 -21.72 -14.38
C THR A 17 -8.24 -22.86 -13.44
N ALA A 18 -7.73 -22.80 -12.22
CA ALA A 18 -8.19 -23.68 -11.18
C ALA A 18 -9.61 -23.21 -10.90
N VAL A 19 -10.56 -23.85 -11.57
CA VAL A 19 -11.97 -23.72 -11.25
C VAL A 19 -12.07 -24.18 -9.80
N ARG A 20 -12.33 -23.27 -8.89
CA ARG A 20 -12.68 -23.66 -7.53
C ARG A 20 -13.92 -24.52 -7.67
N ALA A 21 -13.83 -25.79 -7.28
CA ALA A 21 -14.93 -26.71 -7.39
C ALA A 21 -16.19 -26.09 -6.78
N GLY A 22 -17.21 -25.84 -7.63
CA GLY A 22 -18.47 -25.28 -7.20
C GLY A 22 -18.94 -24.01 -7.93
N LEU A 23 -18.05 -23.17 -8.46
CA LEU A 23 -18.47 -22.01 -9.28
C LEU A 23 -18.87 -22.48 -10.69
N ARG A 24 -19.96 -21.95 -11.24
CA ARG A 24 -20.44 -22.23 -12.60
C ARG A 24 -19.44 -21.77 -13.67
N HIS A 25 -18.74 -20.68 -13.39
CA HIS A 25 -17.81 -20.04 -14.30
C HIS A 25 -16.43 -19.83 -13.64
N PRO A 26 -15.34 -19.82 -14.40
CA PRO A 26 -14.00 -19.67 -13.87
C PRO A 26 -13.81 -18.28 -13.27
N PHE A 27 -13.33 -18.24 -12.04
CA PHE A 27 -12.83 -17.04 -11.39
C PHE A 27 -11.30 -17.07 -11.39
N PRO A 28 -10.61 -15.95 -11.69
CA PRO A 28 -9.16 -15.89 -11.59
C PRO A 28 -8.72 -16.28 -10.17
N VAL A 29 -7.72 -17.11 -10.04
CA VAL A 29 -7.14 -17.50 -8.75
C VAL A 29 -5.63 -17.41 -8.79
N ARG A 30 -5.02 -17.08 -7.67
CA ARG A 30 -3.57 -17.07 -7.53
C ARG A 30 -3.02 -18.49 -7.40
N ALA A 31 -1.82 -18.69 -7.91
CA ALA A 31 -1.12 -19.98 -7.78
C ALA A 31 -0.80 -20.35 -6.31
N ASP A 32 -0.59 -19.33 -5.46
CA ASP A 32 -0.30 -19.46 -4.04
C ASP A 32 -1.54 -19.54 -3.14
N ALA A 33 -2.74 -19.60 -3.74
CA ALA A 33 -4.04 -19.68 -3.09
C ALA A 33 -4.40 -18.49 -2.17
N ARG A 34 -3.61 -17.41 -2.15
CA ARG A 34 -3.99 -16.18 -1.45
C ARG A 34 -5.16 -15.49 -2.16
N PRO A 35 -5.95 -14.67 -1.44
CA PRO A 35 -6.98 -13.84 -2.05
C PRO A 35 -6.41 -12.94 -3.16
N LEU A 36 -7.19 -12.70 -4.23
CA LEU A 36 -6.83 -11.72 -5.25
C LEU A 36 -6.86 -10.30 -4.67
N CYS A 37 -5.95 -9.47 -5.12
CA CYS A 37 -6.04 -8.03 -4.95
C CYS A 37 -6.99 -7.45 -5.98
N ILE A 38 -8.14 -6.95 -5.52
CA ILE A 38 -9.15 -6.26 -6.34
C ILE A 38 -9.02 -4.77 -6.05
N ALA A 39 -8.49 -3.99 -7.01
CA ALA A 39 -8.28 -2.57 -6.85
C ALA A 39 -9.60 -1.79 -7.01
N HIS A 40 -10.11 -1.23 -5.93
CA HIS A 40 -11.36 -0.46 -5.87
C HIS A 40 -11.21 0.84 -6.67
N ARG A 41 -11.95 0.97 -7.80
CA ARG A 41 -11.88 2.13 -8.70
C ARG A 41 -10.47 2.48 -9.19
N GLY A 42 -9.57 1.50 -9.19
CA GLY A 42 -8.13 1.70 -9.44
C GLY A 42 -7.32 1.86 -8.15
N ALA A 43 -6.58 2.97 -8.02
CA ALA A 43 -5.81 3.28 -6.82
C ALA A 43 -6.12 4.73 -6.37
N PRO A 44 -7.30 4.98 -5.76
CA PRO A 44 -7.83 6.33 -5.53
C PRO A 44 -7.03 7.17 -4.54
N LEU A 45 -6.17 6.56 -3.74
CA LEU A 45 -5.24 7.31 -2.87
C LEU A 45 -4.05 7.91 -3.61
N TYR A 46 -3.76 7.43 -4.83
CA TYR A 46 -2.56 7.81 -5.60
C TYR A 46 -2.90 8.55 -6.90
N ALA A 47 -4.09 8.32 -7.45
CA ALA A 47 -4.51 8.90 -8.71
C ALA A 47 -6.04 9.05 -8.74
N PRO A 48 -6.61 9.88 -9.64
CA PRO A 48 -8.06 10.03 -9.73
C PRO A 48 -8.77 8.69 -9.93
N GLU A 49 -9.84 8.45 -9.15
CA GLU A 49 -10.64 7.23 -9.28
C GLU A 49 -11.21 7.06 -10.70
N ALA A 50 -11.46 5.83 -11.11
CA ALA A 50 -11.99 5.46 -12.42
C ALA A 50 -11.23 6.08 -13.60
N SER A 51 -9.95 6.44 -13.41
CA SER A 51 -9.09 7.02 -14.44
C SER A 51 -8.10 5.99 -15.00
N ARG A 52 -7.61 6.24 -16.23
CA ARG A 52 -6.54 5.41 -16.81
C ARG A 52 -5.32 5.38 -15.90
N GLN A 53 -4.91 6.54 -15.37
CA GLN A 53 -3.79 6.65 -14.44
C GLN A 53 -4.02 5.84 -13.18
N GLY A 54 -5.22 5.90 -12.57
CA GLY A 54 -5.57 5.13 -11.38
C GLY A 54 -5.47 3.62 -11.60
N TYR A 55 -5.90 3.14 -12.78
CA TYR A 55 -5.78 1.72 -13.13
C TYR A 55 -4.34 1.30 -13.44
N ASP A 56 -3.53 2.17 -14.07
CA ASP A 56 -2.10 1.91 -14.28
C ASP A 56 -1.36 1.79 -12.95
N VAL A 57 -1.57 2.74 -12.04
CA VAL A 57 -0.99 2.71 -10.69
C VAL A 57 -1.44 1.45 -9.93
N ALA A 58 -2.71 1.09 -9.98
CA ALA A 58 -3.20 -0.14 -9.34
C ALA A 58 -2.49 -1.40 -9.84
N ALA A 59 -2.26 -1.49 -11.16
CA ALA A 59 -1.53 -2.61 -11.76
C ALA A 59 -0.05 -2.63 -11.32
N ASP A 60 0.59 -1.47 -11.23
CA ASP A 60 1.98 -1.34 -10.77
C ASP A 60 2.12 -1.70 -9.28
N LEU A 61 1.10 -1.39 -8.47
CA LEU A 61 0.99 -1.77 -7.06
C LEU A 61 0.56 -3.23 -6.84
N GLY A 62 0.48 -4.03 -7.89
CA GLY A 62 0.30 -5.48 -7.80
C GLY A 62 -1.14 -5.96 -7.75
N SER A 63 -2.12 -5.15 -8.17
CA SER A 63 -3.48 -5.65 -8.37
C SER A 63 -3.54 -6.73 -9.46
N GLU A 64 -4.52 -7.61 -9.35
CA GLU A 64 -4.80 -8.63 -10.36
C GLU A 64 -6.15 -8.40 -11.04
N MET A 65 -6.99 -7.57 -10.41
CA MET A 65 -8.33 -7.26 -10.89
C MET A 65 -8.65 -5.81 -10.54
N TRP A 66 -9.25 -5.08 -11.46
CA TRP A 66 -9.79 -3.75 -11.23
C TRP A 66 -11.28 -3.84 -10.95
N GLU A 67 -11.71 -3.27 -9.85
CA GLU A 67 -13.13 -3.01 -9.62
C GLU A 67 -13.52 -1.70 -10.30
N VAL A 68 -14.71 -1.69 -10.90
CA VAL A 68 -15.18 -0.61 -11.77
C VAL A 68 -16.68 -0.41 -11.61
N ASP A 69 -17.05 0.74 -11.11
CA ASP A 69 -18.45 1.18 -11.07
C ASP A 69 -18.96 1.50 -12.48
N ILE A 70 -20.08 0.91 -12.89
CA ILE A 70 -20.62 1.05 -14.24
C ILE A 70 -21.97 1.77 -14.25
N HIS A 71 -22.02 2.89 -14.96
CA HIS A 71 -23.25 3.56 -15.37
C HIS A 71 -23.47 3.46 -16.87
N LEU A 72 -24.72 3.72 -17.31
CA LEU A 72 -25.08 3.80 -18.73
C LEU A 72 -25.31 5.24 -19.16
N THR A 73 -24.76 5.60 -20.30
CA THR A 73 -25.11 6.84 -21.01
C THR A 73 -26.46 6.74 -21.69
N ALA A 74 -27.04 7.87 -22.14
CA ALA A 74 -28.32 7.92 -22.85
C ALA A 74 -28.35 7.06 -24.12
N ASP A 75 -27.21 6.87 -24.76
CA ASP A 75 -27.04 5.99 -25.94
C ASP A 75 -26.62 4.55 -25.57
N GLY A 76 -26.73 4.19 -24.30
CA GLY A 76 -26.54 2.81 -23.82
C GLY A 76 -25.10 2.33 -23.71
N VAL A 77 -24.11 3.23 -23.74
CA VAL A 77 -22.71 2.88 -23.60
C VAL A 77 -22.33 2.74 -22.11
N PRO A 78 -21.78 1.59 -21.66
CA PRO A 78 -21.28 1.45 -20.30
C PRO A 78 -20.01 2.29 -20.08
N VAL A 79 -20.02 3.12 -19.04
CA VAL A 79 -18.92 4.01 -18.67
C VAL A 79 -18.53 3.84 -17.19
N ALA A 80 -17.23 4.02 -16.92
CA ALA A 80 -16.67 3.91 -15.58
C ALA A 80 -16.86 5.23 -14.81
N CYS A 81 -17.69 5.24 -13.80
CA CYS A 81 -17.83 6.32 -12.81
C CYS A 81 -18.67 5.84 -11.61
N HIS A 82 -18.33 6.30 -10.41
CA HIS A 82 -19.11 5.94 -9.21
C HIS A 82 -20.42 6.73 -9.14
N ASP A 83 -20.37 8.03 -9.31
CA ASP A 83 -21.52 8.90 -9.14
C ASP A 83 -22.35 8.97 -10.43
N PRO A 84 -23.70 8.99 -10.32
CA PRO A 84 -24.58 9.14 -11.47
C PRO A 84 -24.51 10.55 -12.10
N VAL A 85 -23.80 11.49 -11.46
CA VAL A 85 -23.62 12.87 -11.91
C VAL A 85 -22.12 13.20 -11.92
N VAL A 86 -21.58 13.54 -13.09
CA VAL A 86 -20.17 13.89 -13.28
C VAL A 86 -20.09 15.28 -13.89
N GLY A 87 -19.35 16.18 -13.23
CA GLY A 87 -19.24 17.57 -13.71
C GLY A 87 -20.56 18.32 -13.83
N GLY A 88 -21.55 17.97 -12.99
CA GLY A 88 -22.90 18.55 -13.02
C GLY A 88 -23.82 17.95 -14.07
N LEU A 89 -23.38 16.98 -14.85
CA LEU A 89 -24.14 16.27 -15.87
C LEU A 89 -24.58 14.90 -15.37
N ARG A 90 -25.85 14.56 -15.50
CA ARG A 90 -26.34 13.21 -15.23
C ARG A 90 -25.94 12.28 -16.36
N VAL A 91 -25.18 11.22 -16.05
CA VAL A 91 -24.64 10.28 -17.04
C VAL A 91 -25.73 9.68 -17.93
N ALA A 92 -26.86 9.25 -17.34
CA ALA A 92 -27.98 8.65 -18.07
C ALA A 92 -28.71 9.61 -19.04
N ASP A 93 -28.50 10.93 -18.91
CA ASP A 93 -29.13 11.94 -19.77
C ASP A 93 -28.17 12.40 -20.89
N CYS A 94 -26.91 11.95 -20.88
CA CYS A 94 -25.87 12.35 -21.82
C CYS A 94 -25.45 11.21 -22.73
N THR A 95 -25.16 11.51 -24.00
CA THR A 95 -24.51 10.53 -24.87
C THR A 95 -23.05 10.33 -24.46
N ARG A 96 -22.45 9.21 -24.84
CA ARG A 96 -21.01 8.96 -24.61
C ARG A 96 -20.12 10.11 -25.14
N ALA A 97 -20.46 10.66 -26.29
CA ALA A 97 -19.71 11.76 -26.90
C ALA A 97 -19.73 13.05 -26.05
N ALA A 98 -20.76 13.26 -25.25
CA ALA A 98 -20.87 14.41 -24.35
C ALA A 98 -20.06 14.26 -23.04
N LEU A 99 -19.52 13.08 -22.78
CA LEU A 99 -18.75 12.72 -21.57
C LEU A 99 -17.34 12.23 -21.91
N PRO A 100 -16.51 13.04 -22.63
CA PRO A 100 -15.22 12.57 -23.17
C PRO A 100 -14.20 12.19 -22.09
N ALA A 101 -14.34 12.72 -20.86
CA ALA A 101 -13.45 12.44 -19.75
C ALA A 101 -13.67 11.05 -19.13
N LEU A 102 -14.84 10.43 -19.31
CA LEU A 102 -15.10 9.09 -18.77
C LEU A 102 -14.47 8.02 -19.67
N ILE A 103 -14.06 6.93 -19.07
CA ILE A 103 -13.58 5.74 -19.77
C ILE A 103 -14.79 4.85 -20.05
N ASP A 104 -15.02 4.44 -21.30
CA ASP A 104 -16.02 3.41 -21.59
C ASP A 104 -15.44 2.00 -21.44
N LEU A 105 -16.34 1.02 -21.30
CA LEU A 105 -15.95 -0.37 -21.04
C LEU A 105 -15.08 -0.96 -22.17
N GLU A 106 -15.26 -0.53 -23.42
CA GLU A 106 -14.41 -0.99 -24.52
C GLU A 106 -12.96 -0.52 -24.35
N GLN A 107 -12.78 0.77 -24.00
CA GLN A 107 -11.47 1.33 -23.72
C GLN A 107 -10.83 0.65 -22.51
N LEU A 108 -11.62 0.39 -21.47
CA LEU A 108 -11.17 -0.28 -20.26
C LEU A 108 -10.72 -1.73 -20.52
N ILE A 109 -11.46 -2.48 -21.33
CA ILE A 109 -11.09 -3.86 -21.73
C ILE A 109 -9.75 -3.87 -22.48
N ARG A 110 -9.53 -2.92 -23.40
CA ARG A 110 -8.23 -2.82 -24.08
C ARG A 110 -7.10 -2.56 -23.10
N HIS A 111 -7.31 -1.61 -22.20
CA HIS A 111 -6.35 -1.27 -21.17
C HIS A 111 -6.08 -2.43 -20.20
N ALA A 112 -7.12 -3.11 -19.72
CA ALA A 112 -6.97 -4.28 -18.86
C ALA A 112 -6.16 -5.41 -19.52
N ARG A 113 -6.35 -5.63 -20.83
CA ARG A 113 -5.52 -6.59 -21.58
C ARG A 113 -4.06 -6.18 -21.66
N GLU A 114 -3.77 -4.91 -21.93
CA GLU A 114 -2.40 -4.37 -21.99
C GLU A 114 -1.69 -4.60 -20.65
N ARG A 115 -2.40 -4.41 -19.55
CA ARG A 115 -1.89 -4.55 -18.19
C ARG A 115 -2.05 -5.95 -17.58
N GLY A 116 -2.72 -6.87 -18.28
CA GLY A 116 -2.94 -8.25 -17.80
C GLY A 116 -3.91 -8.35 -16.63
N GLN A 117 -4.85 -7.40 -16.51
CA GLN A 117 -5.82 -7.31 -15.42
C GLN A 117 -7.13 -8.02 -15.75
N ALA A 118 -7.81 -8.55 -14.73
CA ALA A 118 -9.20 -8.91 -14.76
C ALA A 118 -10.10 -7.70 -14.40
N LEU A 119 -11.40 -7.81 -14.66
CA LEU A 119 -12.37 -6.76 -14.33
C LEU A 119 -13.45 -7.27 -13.38
N TYR A 120 -13.75 -6.50 -12.34
CA TYR A 120 -14.91 -6.67 -11.49
C TYR A 120 -15.85 -5.46 -11.73
N LEU A 121 -16.94 -5.70 -12.46
CA LEU A 121 -17.86 -4.65 -12.88
C LEU A 121 -18.98 -4.52 -11.84
N ASP A 122 -19.01 -3.44 -11.07
CA ASP A 122 -20.11 -3.11 -10.14
C ASP A 122 -21.20 -2.33 -10.88
N LEU A 123 -22.32 -2.98 -11.08
CA LEU A 123 -23.44 -2.50 -11.90
C LEU A 123 -24.30 -1.51 -11.10
N LYS A 124 -24.13 -0.20 -11.36
CA LYS A 124 -24.83 0.88 -10.65
C LYS A 124 -26.17 1.28 -11.29
N ALA A 125 -26.38 0.99 -12.56
CA ALA A 125 -27.54 1.41 -13.31
C ALA A 125 -28.38 0.21 -13.79
N ALA A 126 -29.71 0.36 -13.82
CA ALA A 126 -30.59 -0.62 -14.39
C ALA A 126 -30.27 -0.86 -15.87
N GLY A 127 -30.16 -2.13 -16.28
CA GLY A 127 -29.81 -2.53 -17.63
C GLY A 127 -28.30 -2.49 -17.95
N SER A 128 -27.45 -2.11 -17.00
CA SER A 128 -25.99 -2.10 -17.22
C SER A 128 -25.40 -3.51 -17.37
N GLY A 129 -25.97 -4.51 -16.71
CA GLY A 129 -25.54 -5.90 -16.85
C GLY A 129 -25.61 -6.42 -18.29
N PRO A 130 -26.77 -6.42 -18.96
CA PRO A 130 -26.87 -6.79 -20.37
C PRO A 130 -25.96 -5.98 -21.31
N ALA A 131 -25.82 -4.67 -21.07
CA ALA A 131 -24.93 -3.82 -21.87
C ALA A 131 -23.46 -4.19 -21.68
N CYS A 132 -23.01 -4.44 -20.45
CA CYS A 132 -21.66 -4.93 -20.17
C CYS A 132 -21.43 -6.30 -20.81
N MET A 133 -22.36 -7.23 -20.69
CA MET A 133 -22.27 -8.55 -21.28
C MET A 133 -22.05 -8.47 -22.79
N ALA A 134 -22.82 -7.65 -23.51
CA ALA A 134 -22.67 -7.46 -24.95
C ALA A 134 -21.26 -6.92 -25.33
N VAL A 135 -20.71 -5.99 -24.56
CA VAL A 135 -19.35 -5.46 -24.82
C VAL A 135 -18.29 -6.50 -24.52
N LEU A 136 -18.40 -7.23 -23.40
CA LEU A 136 -17.45 -8.29 -23.03
C LEU A 136 -17.43 -9.39 -24.10
N GLU A 137 -18.60 -9.82 -24.62
CA GLU A 137 -18.72 -10.81 -25.71
C GLU A 137 -18.09 -10.31 -27.01
N ALA A 138 -18.43 -9.08 -27.44
CA ALA A 138 -17.88 -8.48 -28.66
C ALA A 138 -16.35 -8.43 -28.63
N HIS A 139 -15.78 -8.17 -27.47
CA HIS A 139 -14.33 -8.10 -27.24
C HIS A 139 -13.73 -9.45 -26.82
N ARG A 140 -14.52 -10.52 -26.64
CA ARG A 140 -14.06 -11.83 -26.15
C ARG A 140 -13.19 -11.70 -24.90
N PHE A 141 -13.69 -10.94 -23.91
CA PHE A 141 -12.96 -10.72 -22.66
C PHE A 141 -13.46 -11.73 -21.61
N GLU A 142 -12.60 -12.70 -21.28
CA GLU A 142 -12.99 -13.86 -20.48
C GLU A 142 -12.85 -13.66 -18.97
N THR A 143 -12.02 -12.71 -18.54
CA THR A 143 -11.63 -12.53 -17.14
C THR A 143 -12.42 -11.38 -16.48
N ALA A 144 -13.74 -11.55 -16.36
CA ALA A 144 -14.62 -10.57 -15.72
C ALA A 144 -15.52 -11.22 -14.66
N VAL A 145 -16.02 -10.38 -13.75
CA VAL A 145 -17.11 -10.64 -12.80
C VAL A 145 -18.12 -9.53 -12.94
N LEU A 146 -19.42 -9.84 -12.91
CA LEU A 146 -20.49 -8.85 -12.90
C LEU A 146 -21.14 -8.85 -11.51
N GLY A 147 -20.98 -7.75 -10.77
CA GLY A 147 -21.51 -7.57 -9.42
C GLY A 147 -22.67 -6.57 -9.40
N ALA A 148 -23.65 -6.76 -8.54
CA ALA A 148 -24.75 -5.83 -8.37
C ALA A 148 -25.26 -5.77 -6.92
N PHE A 149 -25.60 -4.56 -6.47
CA PHE A 149 -26.42 -4.37 -5.28
C PHE A 149 -27.90 -4.66 -5.56
N ASP A 150 -28.36 -4.40 -6.78
CA ASP A 150 -29.74 -4.65 -7.19
C ASP A 150 -29.91 -6.11 -7.61
N ASP A 151 -30.73 -6.85 -6.87
CA ASP A 151 -31.06 -8.22 -7.18
C ASP A 151 -31.74 -8.40 -8.56
N ALA A 152 -32.36 -7.36 -9.11
CA ALA A 152 -32.98 -7.44 -10.44
C ALA A 152 -31.93 -7.52 -11.53
N GLU A 153 -30.82 -6.80 -11.42
CA GLU A 153 -29.69 -6.91 -12.36
C GLU A 153 -29.06 -8.30 -12.33
N ALA A 154 -28.79 -8.84 -11.13
CA ALA A 154 -28.25 -10.19 -10.99
C ALA A 154 -29.20 -11.25 -11.62
N ARG A 155 -30.51 -11.17 -11.36
CA ARG A 155 -31.50 -12.09 -11.96
C ARG A 155 -31.61 -11.94 -13.47
N ALA A 156 -31.49 -10.72 -14.00
CA ALA A 156 -31.49 -10.50 -15.45
C ALA A 156 -30.31 -11.19 -16.13
N LEU A 157 -29.12 -11.09 -15.56
CA LEU A 157 -27.92 -11.78 -16.05
C LEU A 157 -28.07 -13.31 -16.00
N ILE A 158 -28.64 -13.86 -14.90
CA ILE A 158 -28.92 -15.27 -14.78
C ILE A 158 -29.92 -15.75 -15.86
N ALA A 159 -30.97 -14.97 -16.10
CA ALA A 159 -31.97 -15.30 -17.10
C ALA A 159 -31.44 -15.26 -18.55
N MET A 160 -30.31 -14.56 -18.77
CA MET A 160 -29.63 -14.45 -20.05
C MET A 160 -28.49 -15.49 -20.22
N ASP A 161 -28.36 -16.45 -19.28
CA ASP A 161 -27.25 -17.43 -19.27
C ASP A 161 -25.86 -16.76 -19.35
N CYS A 162 -25.66 -15.69 -18.55
CA CYS A 162 -24.40 -14.93 -18.50
C CYS A 162 -23.20 -15.87 -18.31
N PRO A 163 -22.19 -15.83 -19.20
CA PRO A 163 -21.04 -16.74 -19.14
C PRO A 163 -19.95 -16.33 -18.14
N TRP A 164 -20.15 -15.24 -17.40
CA TRP A 164 -19.23 -14.78 -16.35
C TRP A 164 -19.82 -15.02 -14.97
N PRO A 165 -19.00 -15.13 -13.91
CA PRO A 165 -19.46 -15.18 -12.53
C PRO A 165 -20.31 -13.97 -12.19
N ILE A 166 -21.45 -14.20 -11.54
CA ILE A 166 -22.35 -13.16 -11.06
C ILE A 166 -22.21 -13.05 -9.56
N SER A 167 -22.01 -11.82 -9.08
CA SER A 167 -21.84 -11.50 -7.68
C SER A 167 -23.00 -10.64 -7.17
N VAL A 168 -23.44 -10.90 -5.93
CA VAL A 168 -24.32 -9.99 -5.20
C VAL A 168 -23.55 -9.30 -4.07
N LEU A 169 -23.66 -7.98 -4.01
CA LEU A 169 -23.04 -7.15 -3.01
C LEU A 169 -23.95 -7.03 -1.80
N VAL A 170 -23.50 -7.52 -0.65
CA VAL A 170 -24.31 -7.74 0.55
C VAL A 170 -23.95 -6.72 1.63
N PRO A 171 -24.81 -5.74 1.91
CA PRO A 171 -24.57 -4.77 2.97
C PRO A 171 -24.69 -5.41 4.37
N PRO A 172 -24.19 -4.73 5.43
CA PRO A 172 -24.35 -5.19 6.80
C PRO A 172 -25.82 -5.41 7.18
N GLY A 173 -26.09 -6.51 7.91
CA GLY A 173 -27.42 -6.86 8.40
C GLY A 173 -28.27 -7.69 7.45
N GLU A 174 -27.84 -7.93 6.22
CA GLU A 174 -28.49 -8.84 5.29
C GLU A 174 -27.87 -10.24 5.33
N ASP A 175 -28.69 -11.29 5.10
CA ASP A 175 -28.19 -12.68 4.99
C ASP A 175 -27.67 -12.93 3.55
N PRO A 176 -26.35 -13.12 3.37
CA PRO A 176 -25.75 -13.30 2.05
C PRO A 176 -26.27 -14.56 1.32
N PHE A 177 -26.64 -15.58 2.09
CA PHE A 177 -27.14 -16.82 1.52
C PHE A 177 -28.58 -16.74 1.02
N VAL A 178 -29.39 -15.91 1.68
CA VAL A 178 -30.75 -15.62 1.20
C VAL A 178 -30.68 -14.85 -0.11
N ARG A 179 -29.82 -13.84 -0.20
CA ARG A 179 -29.62 -13.07 -1.44
C ARG A 179 -29.06 -13.92 -2.58
N ALA A 180 -28.01 -14.70 -2.33
CA ALA A 180 -27.48 -15.60 -3.35
C ALA A 180 -28.51 -16.62 -3.86
N GLN A 181 -29.35 -17.15 -2.97
CA GLN A 181 -30.44 -18.05 -3.34
C GLN A 181 -31.54 -17.35 -4.16
N ALA A 182 -31.92 -16.14 -3.80
CA ALA A 182 -32.97 -15.35 -4.46
C ALA A 182 -32.56 -14.90 -5.86
N THR A 183 -31.27 -14.68 -6.08
CA THR A 183 -30.72 -14.18 -7.36
C THR A 183 -30.13 -15.28 -8.23
N GLY A 184 -29.68 -16.38 -7.64
CA GLY A 184 -28.91 -17.41 -8.33
C GLY A 184 -27.43 -17.06 -8.53
N ALA A 185 -26.92 -16.05 -7.82
CA ALA A 185 -25.54 -15.58 -7.93
C ALA A 185 -24.51 -16.65 -7.54
N ASP A 186 -23.32 -16.54 -8.09
CA ASP A 186 -22.17 -17.44 -7.87
C ASP A 186 -21.28 -16.96 -6.70
N ILE A 187 -21.32 -15.65 -6.41
CA ILE A 187 -20.44 -14.99 -5.44
C ILE A 187 -21.28 -14.13 -4.48
N ILE A 188 -20.94 -14.22 -3.20
CA ILE A 188 -21.38 -13.27 -2.18
C ILE A 188 -20.24 -12.30 -1.90
N HIS A 189 -20.48 -11.01 -2.11
CA HIS A 189 -19.51 -9.94 -1.86
C HIS A 189 -19.93 -9.20 -0.60
N LEU A 190 -19.20 -9.41 0.50
CA LEU A 190 -19.56 -8.88 1.82
C LEU A 190 -19.02 -7.47 1.98
N CYS A 191 -19.91 -6.47 1.96
CA CYS A 191 -19.58 -5.04 2.15
C CYS A 191 -19.61 -4.68 3.64
N TRP A 192 -18.74 -5.30 4.44
CA TRP A 192 -18.84 -5.31 5.91
C TRP A 192 -17.73 -4.52 6.63
N GLU A 193 -16.91 -3.77 5.90
CA GLU A 193 -15.80 -2.98 6.43
C GLU A 193 -16.19 -2.03 7.58
N ARG A 194 -17.43 -1.48 7.51
CA ARG A 194 -17.97 -0.55 8.50
C ARG A 194 -18.89 -1.21 9.53
N ALA A 195 -19.06 -2.51 9.48
CA ALA A 195 -19.95 -3.22 10.39
C ALA A 195 -19.42 -3.25 11.83
N SER A 196 -18.10 -3.23 12.01
CA SER A 196 -17.45 -3.18 13.33
C SER A 196 -15.99 -2.73 13.20
N HIS A 197 -15.30 -2.51 14.35
CA HIS A 197 -13.85 -2.28 14.37
C HIS A 197 -13.04 -3.51 13.91
N ARG A 198 -13.62 -4.70 14.03
CA ARG A 198 -13.03 -5.97 13.61
C ARG A 198 -13.99 -6.72 12.69
N PRO A 199 -14.21 -6.23 11.45
CA PRO A 199 -15.16 -6.86 10.52
C PRO A 199 -14.74 -8.27 10.12
N GLN A 200 -13.45 -8.62 10.18
CA GLN A 200 -12.95 -9.97 9.96
C GLN A 200 -13.58 -11.01 10.92
N ASP A 201 -13.97 -10.63 12.12
CA ASP A 201 -14.59 -11.55 13.08
C ASP A 201 -16.01 -11.99 12.63
N LEU A 202 -16.63 -11.25 11.70
CA LEU A 202 -17.91 -11.59 11.08
C LEU A 202 -17.76 -12.66 9.99
N VAL A 203 -16.56 -12.79 9.40
CA VAL A 203 -16.26 -13.77 8.35
C VAL A 203 -15.80 -15.08 9.00
N THR A 204 -16.73 -15.74 9.68
CA THR A 204 -16.45 -16.95 10.48
C THR A 204 -16.20 -18.18 9.58
N ASP A 205 -15.49 -19.20 10.12
CA ASP A 205 -15.33 -20.51 9.47
C ASP A 205 -16.70 -21.12 9.10
N LYS A 206 -17.70 -20.97 9.97
CA LYS A 206 -19.08 -21.43 9.70
C LYS A 206 -19.69 -20.78 8.47
N LEU A 207 -19.44 -19.47 8.27
CA LEU A 207 -19.88 -18.76 7.06
C LEU A 207 -19.16 -19.28 5.83
N LEU A 208 -17.84 -19.41 5.89
CA LEU A 208 -17.01 -19.89 4.79
C LEU A 208 -17.32 -21.33 4.41
N ASP A 209 -17.54 -22.21 5.40
CA ASP A 209 -17.96 -23.60 5.14
C ASP A 209 -19.35 -23.68 4.53
N LYS A 210 -20.29 -22.84 4.98
CA LYS A 210 -21.63 -22.74 4.39
C LYS A 210 -21.60 -22.24 2.96
N ALA A 211 -20.72 -21.26 2.65
CA ALA A 211 -20.50 -20.79 1.28
C ALA A 211 -19.92 -21.90 0.40
N ARG A 212 -18.88 -22.58 0.89
CA ARG A 212 -18.26 -23.70 0.20
C ARG A 212 -19.25 -24.84 -0.09
N ALA A 213 -20.06 -25.23 0.89
CA ALA A 213 -21.06 -26.28 0.76
C ALA A 213 -22.15 -25.95 -0.29
N ARG A 214 -22.36 -24.66 -0.59
CA ARG A 214 -23.30 -24.18 -1.61
C ARG A 214 -22.65 -23.83 -2.94
N GLY A 215 -21.35 -24.05 -3.08
CA GLY A 215 -20.62 -23.69 -4.28
C GLY A 215 -20.43 -22.18 -4.49
N LEU A 216 -20.63 -21.38 -3.44
CA LEU A 216 -20.50 -19.92 -3.50
C LEU A 216 -19.06 -19.47 -3.26
N GLY A 217 -18.60 -18.52 -4.07
CA GLY A 217 -17.41 -17.73 -3.81
C GLY A 217 -17.67 -16.63 -2.77
N VAL A 218 -16.62 -16.19 -2.10
CA VAL A 218 -16.68 -15.05 -1.16
C VAL A 218 -15.67 -14.01 -1.59
N VAL A 219 -16.11 -12.77 -1.75
CA VAL A 219 -15.27 -11.58 -1.95
C VAL A 219 -15.56 -10.63 -0.79
N LEU A 220 -14.53 -9.93 -0.33
CA LEU A 220 -14.62 -8.97 0.76
C LEU A 220 -14.41 -7.56 0.23
N TRP A 221 -15.20 -6.62 0.67
CA TRP A 221 -15.13 -5.22 0.31
C TRP A 221 -14.50 -4.40 1.42
N HIS A 222 -14.12 -3.27 0.96
CA HIS A 222 -12.73 -2.84 0.77
C HIS A 222 -12.11 -2.66 2.16
N GLU A 223 -10.86 -2.98 2.29
CA GLU A 223 -10.18 -2.93 3.59
C GLU A 223 -8.75 -2.41 3.42
N GLU A 224 -8.38 -1.44 4.25
CA GLU A 224 -7.06 -0.80 4.26
C GLU A 224 -6.35 -0.94 5.62
N ARG A 225 -7.06 -1.38 6.68
CA ARG A 225 -6.47 -1.56 8.01
C ARG A 225 -5.53 -2.78 8.03
N PRO A 226 -4.22 -2.59 8.26
CA PRO A 226 -3.25 -3.68 8.16
C PRO A 226 -3.50 -4.85 9.09
N GLU A 227 -4.00 -4.59 10.31
CA GLU A 227 -4.31 -5.65 11.28
C GLU A 227 -5.53 -6.47 10.84
N VAL A 228 -6.51 -5.86 10.18
CA VAL A 228 -7.65 -6.57 9.60
C VAL A 228 -7.22 -7.36 8.38
N LEU A 229 -6.49 -6.74 7.47
CA LEU A 229 -5.96 -7.39 6.26
C LEU A 229 -5.09 -8.60 6.57
N ARG A 230 -4.28 -8.55 7.64
CA ARG A 230 -3.46 -9.68 8.07
C ARG A 230 -4.31 -10.93 8.33
N ASP A 231 -5.46 -10.75 8.98
CA ASP A 231 -6.40 -11.83 9.26
C ASP A 231 -7.12 -12.27 7.98
N LEU A 232 -7.61 -11.33 7.17
CA LEU A 232 -8.34 -11.60 5.93
C LEU A 232 -7.49 -12.33 4.88
N LEU A 233 -6.21 -12.02 4.79
CA LEU A 233 -5.28 -12.66 3.84
C LEU A 233 -5.03 -14.14 4.12
N GLN A 234 -5.35 -14.62 5.33
CA GLN A 234 -5.28 -16.04 5.68
C GLN A 234 -6.59 -16.79 5.40
N MET A 235 -7.68 -16.07 5.08
CA MET A 235 -8.97 -16.67 4.83
C MET A 235 -9.09 -17.25 3.42
N PRO A 236 -9.85 -18.35 3.21
CA PRO A 236 -10.04 -18.98 1.91
C PRO A 236 -11.10 -18.24 1.07
N VAL A 237 -10.96 -16.92 0.89
CA VAL A 237 -11.83 -16.08 0.07
C VAL A 237 -11.25 -15.92 -1.34
N LEU A 238 -12.06 -15.48 -2.31
CA LEU A 238 -11.65 -15.30 -3.70
C LEU A 238 -10.79 -14.06 -3.88
N GLY A 239 -11.17 -12.97 -3.22
CA GLY A 239 -10.47 -11.70 -3.33
C GLY A 239 -10.88 -10.73 -2.24
N ILE A 240 -10.06 -9.71 -2.08
CA ILE A 240 -10.29 -8.57 -1.19
C ILE A 240 -10.20 -7.30 -2.03
N CYS A 241 -11.25 -6.48 -1.97
CA CYS A 241 -11.27 -5.17 -2.59
C CYS A 241 -10.53 -4.16 -1.71
N THR A 242 -9.78 -3.22 -2.30
CA THR A 242 -9.00 -2.24 -1.53
C THR A 242 -8.71 -0.98 -2.33
N ASP A 243 -8.65 0.16 -1.64
CA ASP A 243 -8.16 1.43 -2.17
C ASP A 243 -6.62 1.48 -2.23
N GLN A 244 -5.95 0.53 -1.55
CA GLN A 244 -4.50 0.42 -1.42
C GLN A 244 -4.00 -0.95 -1.90
N PRO A 245 -3.87 -1.16 -3.22
CA PRO A 245 -3.54 -2.47 -3.80
C PRO A 245 -2.25 -3.08 -3.26
N GLU A 246 -1.25 -2.28 -2.90
CA GLU A 246 0.03 -2.72 -2.34
C GLU A 246 -0.10 -3.47 -1.02
N LEU A 247 -1.15 -3.21 -0.24
CA LEU A 247 -1.39 -3.91 1.02
C LEU A 247 -1.76 -5.39 0.83
N ILE A 248 -2.28 -5.74 -0.33
CA ILE A 248 -2.75 -7.09 -0.68
C ILE A 248 -1.87 -7.72 -1.77
N GLY A 249 -1.69 -7.02 -2.88
CA GLY A 249 -0.92 -7.48 -4.03
C GLY A 249 0.57 -7.63 -3.72
N GLY A 250 1.03 -6.79 -2.84
CA GLY A 250 2.43 -6.51 -2.61
C GLY A 250 3.03 -5.84 -3.86
N PHE A 251 4.06 -5.06 -3.70
CA PHE A 251 4.89 -4.74 -4.87
C PHE A 251 5.32 -6.08 -5.47
N ALA A 252 5.20 -6.23 -6.77
CA ALA A 252 5.96 -7.23 -7.49
C ALA A 252 7.38 -7.06 -6.95
N ALA A 253 7.84 -8.03 -6.15
CA ALA A 253 9.04 -7.88 -5.34
C ALA A 253 10.04 -7.15 -6.20
N LEU A 254 10.41 -5.93 -5.80
CA LEU A 254 11.47 -5.19 -6.48
C LEU A 254 12.55 -6.24 -6.62
N GLY A 255 12.80 -6.74 -7.84
CA GLY A 255 13.76 -7.81 -8.04
C GLY A 255 15.04 -7.34 -7.35
N ASP A 256 15.90 -8.25 -6.92
CA ASP A 256 17.19 -7.87 -6.34
C ASP A 256 17.89 -6.87 -7.28
N HIS A 257 17.67 -5.59 -7.04
CA HIS A 257 18.25 -4.48 -7.81
C HIS A 257 19.66 -4.16 -7.32
N GLY A 258 20.12 -4.87 -6.27
CA GLY A 258 21.40 -4.58 -5.62
C GLY A 258 21.41 -3.21 -4.92
N ILE A 259 20.23 -2.60 -4.73
CA ILE A 259 20.07 -1.30 -4.07
C ILE A 259 19.33 -1.52 -2.75
N GLU A 260 19.92 -1.06 -1.66
CA GLU A 260 19.21 -1.00 -0.38
C GLU A 260 18.36 0.26 -0.31
N VAL A 261 17.12 0.10 0.14
CA VAL A 261 16.14 1.19 0.26
C VAL A 261 15.93 1.53 1.72
N VAL A 262 16.08 2.81 2.04
CA VAL A 262 15.73 3.43 3.32
C VAL A 262 14.39 4.13 3.14
N CYS A 263 13.40 3.80 3.99
CA CYS A 263 12.10 4.47 3.96
C CYS A 263 12.04 5.55 5.03
N HIS A 264 12.01 6.80 4.61
CA HIS A 264 11.97 7.98 5.46
C HIS A 264 10.70 8.02 6.33
N ARG A 265 10.86 7.88 7.67
CA ARG A 265 9.80 7.76 8.69
C ARG A 265 8.86 6.58 8.44
N GLY A 266 9.32 5.55 7.74
CA GLY A 266 8.53 4.46 7.21
C GLY A 266 7.82 4.82 5.91
N ILE A 267 6.88 3.97 5.46
CA ILE A 267 6.07 4.24 4.27
C ILE A 267 5.06 5.36 4.57
N ASN A 268 5.55 6.59 4.69
CA ASN A 268 4.76 7.72 5.17
C ASN A 268 3.70 8.24 4.16
N HIS A 269 3.78 7.84 2.90
CA HIS A 269 2.73 8.11 1.92
C HIS A 269 1.48 7.27 2.18
N ILE A 270 1.63 6.05 2.63
CA ILE A 270 0.56 5.07 2.85
C ILE A 270 0.08 5.08 4.30
N ALA A 271 1.02 5.00 5.26
CA ALA A 271 0.75 4.91 6.69
C ALA A 271 1.19 6.18 7.44
N PRO A 272 0.72 6.40 8.69
CA PRO A 272 1.20 7.50 9.50
C PRO A 272 2.71 7.40 9.75
N GLU A 273 3.44 8.49 9.56
CA GLU A 273 4.87 8.56 9.83
C GLU A 273 5.22 8.15 11.26
N ASN A 274 6.38 7.51 11.45
CA ASN A 274 6.91 7.17 12.77
C ASN A 274 5.98 6.28 13.61
N THR A 275 5.18 5.40 12.99
CA THR A 275 4.30 4.44 13.67
C THR A 275 4.71 3.00 13.43
N LEU A 276 4.21 2.07 14.26
CA LEU A 276 4.41 0.64 14.04
C LEU A 276 3.74 0.14 12.76
N ALA A 277 2.62 0.74 12.35
CA ALA A 277 1.99 0.42 11.06
C ALA A 277 2.91 0.77 9.89
N GLY A 278 3.46 2.00 9.86
CA GLY A 278 4.42 2.43 8.86
C GLY A 278 5.66 1.53 8.82
N ALA A 279 6.19 1.18 9.98
CA ALA A 279 7.34 0.28 10.10
C ALA A 279 7.06 -1.14 9.58
N ARG A 280 5.90 -1.72 9.92
CA ARG A 280 5.50 -3.04 9.41
C ARG A 280 5.39 -3.05 7.90
N LEU A 281 4.71 -2.06 7.34
CA LEU A 281 4.54 -1.93 5.88
C LEU A 281 5.88 -1.73 5.17
N THR A 282 6.78 -0.90 5.71
CA THR A 282 8.15 -0.76 5.20
C THR A 282 8.81 -2.11 4.99
N TYR A 283 8.78 -2.97 6.00
CA TYR A 283 9.42 -4.29 5.92
C TYR A 283 8.62 -5.29 5.09
N ASP A 284 7.29 -5.24 5.12
CA ASP A 284 6.42 -6.12 4.33
C ASP A 284 6.54 -5.84 2.82
N LEU A 285 6.80 -4.59 2.45
CA LEU A 285 7.10 -4.17 1.08
C LEU A 285 8.53 -4.49 0.63
N GLY A 286 9.37 -5.00 1.52
CA GLY A 286 10.70 -5.49 1.20
C GLY A 286 11.83 -4.47 1.37
N CYS A 287 11.56 -3.26 1.90
CA CYS A 287 12.60 -2.28 2.18
C CYS A 287 13.61 -2.81 3.21
N ASP A 288 14.87 -2.41 3.07
CA ASP A 288 15.97 -2.90 3.89
C ASP A 288 16.08 -2.17 5.21
N TRP A 289 15.77 -0.86 5.17
CA TRP A 289 15.94 0.05 6.28
C TRP A 289 14.65 0.82 6.54
N LEU A 290 14.31 0.94 7.83
CA LEU A 290 13.34 1.90 8.32
C LEU A 290 14.12 3.12 8.84
N GLU A 291 13.84 4.29 8.31
CA GLU A 291 14.27 5.52 8.98
C GLU A 291 13.22 5.95 9.98
N LEU A 292 13.66 6.45 11.13
CA LEU A 292 12.81 6.97 12.19
C LEU A 292 13.50 8.04 13.03
N ASP A 293 12.69 8.93 13.61
CA ASP A 293 13.14 10.03 14.47
C ASP A 293 12.97 9.70 15.95
N VAL A 294 13.97 9.96 16.80
CA VAL A 294 13.86 9.69 18.22
C VAL A 294 13.93 10.96 19.09
N ARG A 295 13.10 10.96 20.12
CA ARG A 295 13.05 11.97 21.18
C ARG A 295 12.94 11.30 22.54
N VAL A 296 13.07 12.08 23.60
CA VAL A 296 12.98 11.60 24.97
C VAL A 296 11.88 12.31 25.74
N THR A 297 11.14 11.56 26.55
CA THR A 297 10.15 12.08 27.50
C THR A 297 10.83 12.64 28.76
N ARG A 298 10.06 13.31 29.63
CA ARG A 298 10.54 13.82 30.90
C ARG A 298 11.10 12.74 31.82
N ASP A 299 10.47 11.57 31.83
CA ASP A 299 10.86 10.40 32.66
C ASP A 299 11.90 9.50 31.96
N GLY A 300 12.41 9.89 30.78
CA GLY A 300 13.52 9.21 30.12
C GLY A 300 13.13 8.10 29.16
N GLU A 301 11.86 7.94 28.77
CA GLU A 301 11.50 6.99 27.72
C GLU A 301 11.90 7.52 26.34
N ILE A 302 12.49 6.66 25.50
CA ILE A 302 12.85 7.03 24.13
C ILE A 302 11.68 6.67 23.22
N VAL A 303 11.07 7.70 22.64
CA VAL A 303 9.89 7.61 21.77
C VAL A 303 10.22 7.99 20.34
N VAL A 304 9.40 7.50 19.39
CA VAL A 304 9.58 7.76 17.97
C VAL A 304 8.65 8.88 17.53
N LEU A 305 9.22 10.08 17.32
CA LEU A 305 8.49 11.30 16.98
C LEU A 305 9.43 12.31 16.34
N HIS A 306 9.04 12.88 15.18
CA HIS A 306 9.85 13.89 14.50
C HIS A 306 9.85 15.24 15.22
N ASP A 307 8.66 15.78 15.50
CA ASP A 307 8.51 17.14 16.05
C ASP A 307 8.87 17.21 17.54
N PRO A 308 9.30 18.36 18.05
CA PRO A 308 9.53 18.54 19.48
C PRO A 308 8.23 18.57 20.29
N THR A 309 7.08 18.62 19.63
CA THR A 309 5.75 18.65 20.24
C THR A 309 4.84 17.56 19.66
N LEU A 310 3.79 17.23 20.39
CA LEU A 310 2.81 16.18 20.04
C LEU A 310 1.77 16.63 19.00
N ASP A 311 1.68 17.92 18.71
CA ASP A 311 0.51 18.57 18.08
C ASP A 311 0.21 18.13 16.64
N ARG A 312 1.22 17.81 15.82
CA ARG A 312 1.03 17.56 14.38
C ARG A 312 0.56 16.14 14.08
N THR A 313 1.15 15.16 14.74
CA THR A 313 0.99 13.75 14.40
C THR A 313 0.34 12.92 15.50
N THR A 314 -0.15 13.56 16.57
CA THR A 314 -0.88 12.87 17.64
C THR A 314 -2.12 13.63 18.07
N SER A 315 -2.98 12.98 18.86
CA SER A 315 -4.11 13.62 19.53
C SER A 315 -3.69 14.46 20.76
N GLY A 316 -2.41 14.45 21.14
CA GLY A 316 -1.85 15.21 22.24
C GLY A 316 -1.39 16.60 21.84
N THR A 317 -0.97 17.39 22.82
CA THR A 317 -0.45 18.75 22.60
C THR A 317 0.75 19.08 23.48
N GLY A 318 1.59 20.00 23.01
CA GLY A 318 2.72 20.56 23.75
C GLY A 318 3.99 19.69 23.67
N PRO A 319 5.08 20.18 24.32
CA PRO A 319 6.40 19.60 24.16
C PRO A 319 6.53 18.21 24.79
N ILE A 320 7.13 17.27 24.02
CA ILE A 320 7.33 15.88 24.44
C ILE A 320 8.20 15.77 25.71
N ILE A 321 9.24 16.61 25.82
CA ILE A 321 10.14 16.64 26.98
C ILE A 321 9.45 17.05 28.28
N ALA A 322 8.26 17.61 28.23
CA ALA A 322 7.47 17.99 29.41
C ALA A 322 6.44 16.90 29.83
N ARG A 323 6.40 15.77 29.14
CA ARG A 323 5.44 14.68 29.38
C ARG A 323 6.14 13.44 29.91
N ASP A 324 5.50 12.71 30.81
CA ASP A 324 5.90 11.35 31.16
C ASP A 324 5.28 10.37 30.17
N TRP A 325 5.94 9.23 29.96
CA TRP A 325 5.45 8.21 29.05
C TRP A 325 4.01 7.78 29.35
N ALA A 326 3.70 7.57 30.63
CA ALA A 326 2.37 7.14 31.06
C ALA A 326 1.24 8.08 30.64
N ASP A 327 1.53 9.39 30.46
CA ASP A 327 0.54 10.40 30.07
C ASP A 327 0.26 10.41 28.55
N ILE A 328 1.13 9.79 27.74
CA ILE A 328 1.11 9.90 26.27
C ILE A 328 1.04 8.55 25.56
N ALA A 329 1.17 7.45 26.27
CA ALA A 329 1.21 6.09 25.70
C ALA A 329 -0.06 5.74 24.89
N ASP A 330 -1.22 6.27 25.28
CA ASP A 330 -2.50 6.00 24.66
C ASP A 330 -2.94 7.07 23.63
N LEU A 331 -2.08 8.04 23.32
CA LEU A 331 -2.41 9.05 22.32
C LEU A 331 -2.56 8.41 20.94
N ASP A 332 -3.61 8.82 20.23
CA ASP A 332 -3.79 8.48 18.83
C ASP A 332 -2.70 9.15 17.98
N ALA A 333 -1.93 8.36 17.26
CA ALA A 333 -0.86 8.81 16.39
C ALA A 333 -1.17 8.50 14.90
N GLY A 334 -2.41 8.10 14.58
CA GLY A 334 -2.78 7.70 13.23
C GLY A 334 -3.90 8.50 12.58
N SER A 335 -4.92 8.94 13.33
CA SER A 335 -6.12 9.62 12.78
C SER A 335 -5.81 10.90 12.00
N TRP A 336 -4.70 11.57 12.27
CA TRP A 336 -4.28 12.75 11.51
C TRP A 336 -3.98 12.43 10.04
N LYS A 337 -3.56 11.18 9.75
CA LYS A 337 -3.28 10.68 8.39
C LYS A 337 -4.57 10.25 7.70
N ALA A 338 -5.34 9.38 8.36
CA ALA A 338 -6.66 8.95 7.91
C ALA A 338 -7.43 8.26 9.07
N ALA A 339 -8.76 8.28 9.00
CA ALA A 339 -9.61 7.74 10.07
C ALA A 339 -9.40 6.24 10.36
N HIS A 340 -8.99 5.45 9.38
CA HIS A 340 -8.73 4.02 9.56
C HIS A 340 -7.44 3.71 10.35
N TRP A 341 -6.59 4.73 10.59
CA TRP A 341 -5.39 4.61 11.42
C TRP A 341 -5.62 5.01 12.90
N GLN A 342 -6.84 5.24 13.34
CA GLN A 342 -7.18 5.74 14.67
C GLN A 342 -6.64 4.90 15.85
N ASP A 343 -6.29 3.63 15.60
CA ASP A 343 -5.78 2.73 16.64
C ASP A 343 -4.24 2.73 16.74
N GLU A 344 -3.56 3.44 15.84
CA GLU A 344 -2.11 3.60 15.96
C GLU A 344 -1.75 4.50 17.15
N ARG A 345 -0.68 4.13 17.84
CA ARG A 345 -0.17 4.82 19.03
C ARG A 345 1.24 5.32 18.78
N LEU A 346 1.65 6.29 19.60
CA LEU A 346 3.03 6.76 19.63
C LEU A 346 3.94 5.59 20.03
N PRO A 347 4.90 5.14 19.20
CA PRO A 347 5.72 4.00 19.57
C PRO A 347 6.96 4.41 20.35
N ARG A 348 7.47 3.48 21.16
CA ARG A 348 8.80 3.58 21.75
C ARG A 348 9.85 2.99 20.80
N LEU A 349 11.08 3.47 20.91
CA LEU A 349 12.21 2.90 20.17
C LEU A 349 12.36 1.40 20.43
N ALA A 350 12.06 0.93 21.65
CA ALA A 350 12.06 -0.49 22.00
C ALA A 350 11.21 -1.33 21.04
N GLU A 351 9.99 -0.87 20.77
CA GLU A 351 9.02 -1.61 19.95
C GLU A 351 9.45 -1.64 18.47
N MET A 352 10.06 -0.57 17.99
CA MET A 352 10.62 -0.51 16.63
C MET A 352 11.81 -1.47 16.47
N ILE A 353 12.73 -1.50 17.44
CA ILE A 353 13.86 -2.44 17.44
C ILE A 353 13.36 -3.89 17.51
N ASP A 354 12.41 -4.18 18.38
CA ASP A 354 11.86 -5.54 18.52
C ASP A 354 11.19 -6.00 17.22
N LEU A 355 10.48 -5.09 16.52
CA LEU A 355 9.90 -5.35 15.21
C LEU A 355 10.97 -5.60 14.14
N ALA A 356 12.01 -4.77 14.08
CA ALA A 356 13.11 -4.93 13.12
C ALA A 356 13.85 -6.25 13.33
N LYS A 357 14.16 -6.62 14.57
CA LYS A 357 14.77 -7.91 14.92
C LYS A 357 13.90 -9.09 14.50
N ALA A 358 12.60 -9.04 14.75
CA ALA A 358 11.66 -10.08 14.35
C ALA A 358 11.58 -10.28 12.83
N ARG A 359 11.89 -9.24 12.05
CA ARG A 359 11.88 -9.24 10.58
C ARG A 359 13.28 -9.43 9.95
N GLY A 360 14.35 -9.50 10.77
CA GLY A 360 15.73 -9.53 10.29
C GLY A 360 16.10 -8.29 9.49
N ARG A 361 15.57 -7.12 9.88
CA ARG A 361 15.69 -5.84 9.18
C ARG A 361 16.47 -4.83 10.01
N ARG A 362 16.73 -3.67 9.46
CA ARG A 362 17.65 -2.65 9.98
C ARG A 362 16.94 -1.32 10.18
N ILE A 363 17.52 -0.44 11.03
CA ILE A 363 16.96 0.89 11.32
C ILE A 363 18.02 1.97 11.10
N TYR A 364 17.64 3.04 10.43
CA TYR A 364 18.31 4.33 10.46
C TYR A 364 17.67 5.19 11.55
N ILE A 365 18.44 5.57 12.58
CA ILE A 365 17.95 6.32 13.73
C ILE A 365 18.40 7.78 13.61
N GLU A 366 17.47 8.69 13.33
CA GLU A 366 17.72 10.12 13.45
C GLU A 366 17.53 10.57 14.89
N ASN A 367 18.62 11.00 15.54
CA ASN A 367 18.58 11.51 16.89
C ASN A 367 18.26 12.99 16.90
N LYS A 368 17.00 13.36 17.23
CA LYS A 368 16.55 14.76 17.31
C LYS A 368 16.98 15.46 18.61
N ALA A 369 16.97 14.75 19.74
CA ALA A 369 17.27 15.38 21.04
C ALA A 369 17.49 14.38 22.20
N VAL A 370 17.77 13.11 21.92
CA VAL A 370 18.09 12.13 22.97
C VAL A 370 19.57 12.32 23.37
N PRO A 371 19.94 12.40 24.65
CA PRO A 371 21.35 12.43 25.06
C PRO A 371 22.14 11.25 24.47
N ALA A 372 23.29 11.51 23.86
CA ALA A 372 24.07 10.50 23.12
C ALA A 372 24.32 9.23 23.93
N ARG A 373 24.74 9.37 25.20
CA ARG A 373 24.96 8.25 26.10
C ARG A 373 23.71 7.40 26.27
N MET A 374 22.57 8.03 26.50
CA MET A 374 21.29 7.33 26.73
C MET A 374 20.89 6.51 25.50
N LEU A 375 20.96 7.09 24.31
CA LEU A 375 20.61 6.39 23.06
C LEU A 375 21.55 5.22 22.78
N LEU A 376 22.86 5.43 22.89
CA LEU A 376 23.85 4.40 22.64
C LEU A 376 23.72 3.24 23.64
N ASP A 377 23.65 3.54 24.95
CA ASP A 377 23.49 2.51 25.99
C ASP A 377 22.19 1.72 25.78
N PHE A 378 21.13 2.39 25.35
CA PHE A 378 19.84 1.74 25.04
C PHE A 378 19.97 0.78 23.84
N VAL A 379 20.52 1.24 22.72
CA VAL A 379 20.68 0.40 21.51
C VAL A 379 21.63 -0.78 21.76
N VAL A 380 22.71 -0.57 22.49
CA VAL A 380 23.62 -1.65 22.93
C VAL A 380 22.91 -2.66 23.83
N SER A 381 22.08 -2.19 24.79
CA SER A 381 21.31 -3.08 25.67
C SER A 381 20.30 -3.96 24.91
N LYS A 382 19.87 -3.49 23.74
CA LYS A 382 19.01 -4.23 22.80
C LYS A 382 19.77 -5.13 21.84
N GLU A 383 21.13 -5.17 21.91
CA GLU A 383 21.98 -5.93 20.97
C GLU A 383 21.64 -5.59 19.51
N PHE A 384 21.55 -4.27 19.19
CA PHE A 384 21.08 -3.81 17.88
C PHE A 384 22.07 -2.85 17.17
N LEU A 385 23.23 -2.59 17.77
CA LEU A 385 24.20 -1.60 17.25
C LEU A 385 24.67 -1.92 15.83
N ASP A 386 24.88 -3.19 15.51
CA ASP A 386 25.31 -3.66 14.18
C ASP A 386 24.20 -3.63 13.12
N GLN A 387 22.95 -3.43 13.54
CA GLN A 387 21.76 -3.42 12.68
C GLN A 387 21.17 -2.01 12.53
N CYS A 388 21.91 -0.99 12.97
CA CYS A 388 21.48 0.40 12.79
C CYS A 388 22.64 1.29 12.39
N PHE A 389 22.28 2.47 11.91
CA PHE A 389 23.17 3.62 11.82
C PHE A 389 22.46 4.87 12.36
N PHE A 390 23.25 5.87 12.74
CA PHE A 390 22.78 7.07 13.40
C PHE A 390 23.06 8.32 12.58
N TRP A 391 22.19 9.29 12.77
CA TRP A 391 22.42 10.66 12.35
C TRP A 391 21.79 11.65 13.31
N SER A 392 22.27 12.88 13.29
CA SER A 392 21.65 14.01 13.97
C SER A 392 21.88 15.29 13.18
N GLY A 393 20.86 16.13 13.07
CA GLY A 393 21.00 17.48 12.55
C GLY A 393 21.80 18.43 13.46
N ASP A 394 22.13 18.00 14.70
CA ASP A 394 23.06 18.68 15.59
C ASP A 394 24.47 18.10 15.47
N PRO A 395 25.43 18.82 14.85
CA PRO A 395 26.81 18.31 14.66
C PRO A 395 27.52 18.03 15.99
N ALA A 396 27.21 18.77 17.06
CA ALA A 396 27.81 18.55 18.37
C ALA A 396 27.37 17.21 18.97
N LEU A 397 26.08 16.89 18.86
CA LEU A 397 25.50 15.62 19.29
C LEU A 397 26.08 14.45 18.48
N GLN A 398 26.23 14.65 17.19
CA GLN A 398 26.81 13.63 16.28
C GLN A 398 28.29 13.36 16.61
N ALA A 399 29.09 14.41 16.82
CA ALA A 399 30.49 14.28 17.25
C ALA A 399 30.61 13.65 18.65
N GLU A 400 29.66 13.90 19.54
CA GLU A 400 29.60 13.24 20.84
C GLU A 400 29.34 11.74 20.70
N MET A 401 28.39 11.34 19.87
CA MET A 401 28.10 9.93 19.57
C MET A 401 29.34 9.20 19.00
N ARG A 402 30.03 9.81 18.04
CA ARG A 402 31.30 9.26 17.48
C ARG A 402 32.35 9.03 18.53
N ARG A 403 32.57 10.01 19.44
CA ARG A 403 33.56 9.87 20.53
C ARG A 403 33.22 8.79 21.53
N MET A 404 31.91 8.57 21.79
CA MET A 404 31.43 7.58 22.75
C MET A 404 31.42 6.15 22.20
N ALA A 405 31.11 5.98 20.90
CA ALA A 405 31.02 4.70 20.21
C ALA A 405 31.76 4.79 18.86
N PRO A 406 33.10 4.63 18.87
CA PRO A 406 33.88 4.62 17.62
C PRO A 406 33.44 3.55 16.63
N GLU A 407 32.85 2.45 17.13
CA GLU A 407 32.34 1.33 16.34
C GLU A 407 30.95 1.55 15.75
N ALA A 408 30.22 2.56 16.20
CA ALA A 408 28.86 2.84 15.70
C ALA A 408 28.88 3.31 14.24
N ASN A 409 27.95 2.81 13.44
CA ASN A 409 27.73 3.32 12.10
C ASN A 409 27.08 4.70 12.18
N ILE A 410 27.73 5.71 11.65
CA ILE A 410 27.23 7.09 11.62
C ILE A 410 27.14 7.55 10.17
N LYS A 411 26.00 8.15 9.84
CA LYS A 411 25.78 8.88 8.58
C LYS A 411 26.16 10.34 8.77
N ALA A 412 26.70 10.98 7.75
CA ALA A 412 26.92 12.43 7.71
C ALA A 412 26.52 13.02 6.36
N ASN A 413 26.40 14.33 6.30
CA ASN A 413 26.20 15.10 5.06
C ASN A 413 27.34 16.13 4.99
N ILE A 414 28.01 16.25 3.85
CA ILE A 414 29.13 17.18 3.66
C ILE A 414 28.72 18.63 3.97
N SER A 415 27.53 19.03 3.52
CA SER A 415 26.97 20.36 3.70
C SER A 415 26.83 20.79 5.17
N HIS A 416 26.67 19.85 6.10
CA HIS A 416 26.55 20.13 7.53
C HIS A 416 27.89 20.41 8.21
N HIS A 417 29.00 20.04 7.56
CA HIS A 417 30.38 20.22 8.08
C HIS A 417 31.18 21.25 7.28
N GLY A 418 30.56 21.86 6.25
CA GLY A 418 31.18 22.85 5.39
C GLY A 418 31.97 22.27 4.23
N ASP A 419 32.79 21.22 4.45
CA ASP A 419 33.49 20.49 3.42
C ASP A 419 33.76 19.02 3.78
N PHE A 420 34.19 18.23 2.79
CA PHE A 420 34.46 16.81 2.95
C PHE A 420 35.61 16.50 3.95
N ALA A 421 36.64 17.30 3.96
CA ALA A 421 37.80 17.07 4.84
C ALA A 421 37.42 17.32 6.31
N THR A 422 36.61 18.35 6.57
CA THR A 422 36.09 18.68 7.90
C THR A 422 35.15 17.57 8.38
N MET A 423 34.21 17.12 7.55
CA MET A 423 33.32 15.99 7.87
C MET A 423 34.11 14.73 8.23
N LEU A 424 35.14 14.40 7.45
CA LEU A 424 35.97 13.23 7.70
C LEU A 424 36.74 13.37 9.04
N ALA A 425 37.25 14.55 9.33
CA ALA A 425 38.02 14.77 10.55
C ALA A 425 37.15 14.77 11.82
N GLU A 426 35.90 15.24 11.72
CA GLU A 426 34.99 15.36 12.86
C GLU A 426 34.21 14.10 13.15
N ILE A 427 33.76 13.39 12.09
CA ILE A 427 32.79 12.29 12.19
C ILE A 427 33.39 10.95 11.73
N ASP A 428 34.23 10.93 10.66
CA ASP A 428 34.68 9.70 10.03
C ASP A 428 33.51 8.73 9.73
N PRO A 429 32.54 9.16 8.91
CA PRO A 429 31.27 8.46 8.76
C PRO A 429 31.44 7.19 7.91
N GLN A 430 30.59 6.19 8.13
CA GLN A 430 30.47 5.00 7.30
C GLN A 430 29.54 5.23 6.10
N ILE A 431 28.61 6.18 6.23
CA ILE A 431 27.63 6.54 5.20
C ILE A 431 27.65 8.06 5.01
N CYS A 432 27.65 8.51 3.76
CA CYS A 432 27.48 9.94 3.43
C CYS A 432 26.22 10.08 2.58
N GLU A 433 25.26 10.86 3.08
CA GLU A 433 24.05 11.18 2.34
C GLU A 433 24.31 12.39 1.43
N ILE A 434 23.89 12.26 0.19
CA ILE A 434 24.20 13.18 -0.90
C ILE A 434 22.92 13.50 -1.65
N GLN A 435 22.70 14.78 -1.96
CA GLN A 435 21.60 15.23 -2.80
C GLN A 435 21.86 14.85 -4.27
N VAL A 436 20.79 14.70 -5.06
CA VAL A 436 20.90 14.41 -6.51
C VAL A 436 21.84 15.40 -7.22
N ALA A 437 21.71 16.69 -6.91
CA ALA A 437 22.50 17.75 -7.55
C ALA A 437 24.02 17.62 -7.28
N ASP A 438 24.41 17.05 -6.15
CA ASP A 438 25.81 16.96 -5.71
C ASP A 438 26.42 15.58 -5.96
N TRP A 439 25.62 14.63 -6.46
CA TRP A 439 26.00 13.21 -6.58
C TRP A 439 27.28 12.97 -7.37
N GLU A 440 27.38 13.57 -8.55
CA GLU A 440 28.53 13.39 -9.45
C GLU A 440 29.84 13.92 -8.84
N ALA A 441 29.75 14.93 -7.99
CA ALA A 441 30.92 15.52 -7.33
C ALA A 441 31.30 14.79 -6.05
N GLU A 442 30.34 14.40 -5.22
CA GLU A 442 30.58 13.93 -3.86
C GLU A 442 30.68 12.41 -3.75
N ALA A 443 29.88 11.63 -4.53
CA ALA A 443 29.90 10.18 -4.43
C ALA A 443 31.26 9.54 -4.75
N PRO A 444 32.05 10.02 -5.75
CA PRO A 444 33.40 9.52 -5.98
C PRO A 444 34.37 9.79 -4.81
N LEU A 445 34.23 10.95 -4.13
CA LEU A 445 35.03 11.27 -2.96
C LEU A 445 34.77 10.30 -1.81
N CYS A 446 33.50 10.03 -1.55
CA CYS A 446 33.07 9.08 -0.53
C CYS A 446 33.64 7.68 -0.81
N ARG A 447 33.46 7.18 -2.03
CA ARG A 447 33.98 5.85 -2.43
C ARG A 447 35.51 5.74 -2.30
N ALA A 448 36.24 6.81 -2.67
CA ALA A 448 37.69 6.84 -2.55
C ALA A 448 38.19 6.71 -1.11
N HIS A 449 37.35 7.08 -0.14
CA HIS A 449 37.66 6.99 1.29
C HIS A 449 36.97 5.81 2.00
N GLY A 450 36.35 4.90 1.24
CA GLY A 450 35.65 3.75 1.81
C GLY A 450 34.29 4.09 2.48
N ILE A 451 33.80 5.30 2.26
CA ILE A 451 32.50 5.75 2.75
C ILE A 451 31.43 5.35 1.74
N ARG A 452 30.33 4.76 2.22
CA ARG A 452 29.21 4.37 1.37
C ARG A 452 28.36 5.60 1.03
N PRO A 453 28.23 6.00 -0.24
CA PRO A 453 27.33 7.07 -0.61
C PRO A 453 25.88 6.59 -0.54
N MET A 454 25.02 7.37 0.05
CA MET A 454 23.56 7.22 0.10
C MET A 454 22.94 8.40 -0.64
N LEU A 455 22.12 8.14 -1.63
CA LEU A 455 21.40 9.21 -2.30
C LEU A 455 20.15 9.58 -1.50
N GLN A 456 19.87 10.88 -1.37
CA GLN A 456 18.59 11.37 -0.88
C GLN A 456 17.74 11.81 -2.07
N TYR A 457 16.57 11.22 -2.21
CA TYR A 457 15.58 11.59 -3.22
C TYR A 457 14.16 11.56 -2.65
N PHE A 458 13.58 12.72 -2.45
CA PHE A 458 12.18 12.89 -2.01
C PHE A 458 11.30 13.48 -3.11
N GLY A 459 11.72 13.35 -4.37
CA GLY A 459 10.96 13.81 -5.53
C GLY A 459 9.98 12.76 -6.03
N GLU A 460 9.00 13.21 -6.80
CA GLU A 460 7.96 12.38 -7.41
C GLU A 460 8.19 12.13 -8.92
N ASP A 461 9.32 12.59 -9.48
CA ASP A 461 9.61 12.45 -10.90
C ASP A 461 10.16 11.05 -11.20
N PRO A 462 9.40 10.17 -11.89
CA PRO A 462 9.81 8.82 -12.18
C PRO A 462 10.98 8.72 -13.17
N GLU A 463 11.21 9.74 -14.03
CA GLU A 463 12.33 9.73 -14.97
C GLU A 463 13.63 10.02 -14.24
N VAL A 464 13.62 11.02 -13.35
CA VAL A 464 14.76 11.31 -12.45
C VAL A 464 15.06 10.12 -11.56
N PHE A 465 14.02 9.50 -10.98
CA PHE A 465 14.18 8.32 -10.14
C PHE A 465 14.80 7.14 -10.91
N ALA A 466 14.35 6.88 -12.14
CA ALA A 466 14.88 5.81 -12.97
C ALA A 466 16.36 6.04 -13.39
N GLU A 467 16.74 7.28 -13.64
CA GLU A 467 18.12 7.65 -13.94
C GLU A 467 19.03 7.42 -12.71
N VAL A 468 18.57 7.91 -11.57
CA VAL A 468 19.28 7.82 -10.30
C VAL A 468 19.53 6.37 -9.89
N LEU A 469 18.54 5.48 -10.04
CA LEU A 469 18.66 4.06 -9.67
C LEU A 469 19.79 3.31 -10.39
N GLN A 470 20.27 3.79 -11.53
CA GLN A 470 21.32 3.11 -12.29
C GLN A 470 22.72 3.17 -11.63
N HIS A 471 22.92 4.04 -10.65
CA HIS A 471 24.23 4.35 -10.08
C HIS A 471 24.37 4.07 -8.58
N LEU A 472 23.35 3.47 -7.96
CA LEU A 472 23.21 3.39 -6.51
C LEU A 472 23.45 2.02 -5.92
N SER A 473 23.83 2.02 -4.64
CA SER A 473 23.75 0.86 -3.74
C SER A 473 22.89 1.11 -2.50
N LEU A 474 22.56 2.37 -2.22
CA LEU A 474 21.75 2.80 -1.07
C LEU A 474 21.02 4.10 -1.41
N ILE A 475 19.73 4.18 -1.12
CA ILE A 475 18.87 5.35 -1.35
C ILE A 475 17.95 5.57 -0.17
N ASP A 476 17.72 6.85 0.20
CA ASP A 476 16.72 7.31 1.15
C ASP A 476 15.56 7.99 0.38
N ILE A 477 14.35 7.46 0.55
CA ILE A 477 13.12 7.90 -0.14
C ILE A 477 11.95 8.04 0.83
#